data_59dde0373ac959b7e2dc4e2b14a5987d
#
_entry.id   59dde0373ac959b7e2dc4e2b14a5987d
#
_cell.length_a   1.000
_cell.length_b   1.000
_cell.length_c   1.000
_cell.angle_alpha   90.00
_cell.angle_beta   90.00
_cell.angle_gamma   90.00
#
_symmetry.space_group_name_H-M   'P 1'
#
loop_
_entity.id
_entity.type
_entity.pdbx_description
1 polymer ?
#
loop_
_entity_poly.entity_id
_entity_poly.type
_entity_poly.pdbx_seq_one_letter_code
_entity_poly.pdbx_strand_id
1 'polypeptide(L)'
;MEKRNWNDIPVEQVNPKMKRQFIHGEKVMIAKMEFEDGFTVPWHSHENEQITEVIEGVLRFWFDDNEDNPVDLSPGDAIVIPANRRHKALMIGKVIETDTFAPPRQDWIDGSDAYLRK
;
A
#
# COMPACT_ATOMS: atom_id res chain seq x y z
N MET A 1 -5.62 -23.99 -11.44
CA MET A 1 -4.90 -22.88 -10.74
C MET A 1 -3.65 -22.54 -11.52
N GLU A 2 -3.44 -21.27 -11.77
CA GLU A 2 -2.28 -20.78 -12.50
C GLU A 2 -1.33 -20.09 -11.53
N LYS A 3 -0.04 -20.43 -11.61
CA LYS A 3 0.96 -19.65 -10.90
C LYS A 3 1.17 -18.33 -11.64
N ARG A 4 1.43 -17.27 -10.89
CA ARG A 4 1.75 -15.95 -11.41
C ARG A 4 3.16 -15.57 -10.96
N ASN A 5 3.83 -14.77 -11.76
CA ASN A 5 5.14 -14.19 -11.41
C ASN A 5 5.04 -12.68 -11.56
N TRP A 6 5.61 -11.93 -10.62
CA TRP A 6 5.58 -10.47 -10.69
C TRP A 6 6.15 -9.94 -12.01
N ASN A 7 7.14 -10.64 -12.59
CA ASN A 7 7.72 -10.23 -13.87
C ASN A 7 6.71 -10.28 -15.03
N ASP A 8 5.64 -11.03 -14.89
CA ASP A 8 4.61 -11.20 -15.93
C ASP A 8 3.40 -10.28 -15.70
N ILE A 9 3.40 -9.53 -14.61
CA ILE A 9 2.31 -8.62 -14.25
C ILE A 9 2.72 -7.20 -14.64
N PRO A 10 1.97 -6.53 -15.53
CA PRO A 10 2.31 -5.17 -15.94
C PRO A 10 2.44 -4.22 -14.76
N VAL A 11 3.48 -3.39 -14.78
CA VAL A 11 3.69 -2.35 -13.78
C VAL A 11 2.86 -1.14 -14.15
N GLU A 12 2.00 -0.70 -13.24
CA GLU A 12 1.21 0.50 -13.42
C GLU A 12 1.93 1.70 -12.79
N GLN A 13 2.16 2.75 -13.58
CA GLN A 13 2.62 4.03 -13.06
C GLN A 13 1.41 4.80 -12.57
N VAL A 14 1.09 4.70 -11.28
CA VAL A 14 -0.13 5.29 -10.71
C VAL A 14 -0.05 6.81 -10.66
N ASN A 15 1.14 7.32 -10.30
CA ASN A 15 1.47 8.74 -10.30
C ASN A 15 3.00 8.85 -10.44
N PRO A 16 3.59 10.06 -10.56
CA PRO A 16 5.03 10.19 -10.81
C PRO A 16 5.94 9.53 -9.77
N LYS A 17 5.44 9.27 -8.55
CA LYS A 17 6.23 8.71 -7.45
C LYS A 17 5.79 7.31 -7.03
N MET A 18 4.80 6.71 -7.71
CA MET A 18 4.24 5.42 -7.28
C MET A 18 4.06 4.47 -8.45
N LYS A 19 4.66 3.28 -8.33
CA LYS A 19 4.43 2.13 -9.22
C LYS A 19 3.73 1.03 -8.46
N ARG A 20 2.85 0.31 -9.14
CA ARG A 20 2.03 -0.72 -8.50
C ARG A 20 1.83 -1.91 -9.42
N GLN A 21 1.88 -3.09 -8.81
CA GLN A 21 1.44 -4.37 -9.40
C GLN A 21 0.55 -5.04 -8.38
N PHE A 22 -0.50 -5.74 -8.80
CA PHE A 22 -1.29 -6.55 -7.87
C PHE A 22 -1.87 -7.76 -8.54
N ILE A 23 -2.15 -8.78 -7.72
CA ILE A 23 -2.95 -9.94 -8.08
C ILE A 23 -4.02 -10.11 -7.00
N HIS A 24 -5.16 -10.66 -7.37
CA HIS A 24 -6.22 -10.90 -6.42
C HIS A 24 -7.01 -12.15 -6.74
N GLY A 25 -7.53 -12.77 -5.69
CA GLY A 25 -8.54 -13.77 -5.78
C GLY A 25 -9.91 -13.15 -5.50
N GLU A 26 -10.83 -13.97 -5.05
CA GLU A 26 -12.17 -13.52 -4.69
C GLU A 26 -12.18 -12.76 -3.36
N LYS A 27 -11.38 -13.21 -2.38
CA LYS A 27 -11.43 -12.71 -1.00
C LYS A 27 -10.18 -11.97 -0.55
N VAL A 28 -9.11 -11.97 -1.33
CA VAL A 28 -7.83 -11.38 -0.93
C VAL A 28 -7.08 -10.85 -2.14
N MET A 29 -6.34 -9.77 -1.90
CA MET A 29 -5.46 -9.14 -2.88
C MET A 29 -4.08 -8.98 -2.26
N ILE A 30 -3.03 -9.23 -3.05
CA ILE A 30 -1.68 -8.82 -2.69
C ILE A 30 -1.17 -7.82 -3.73
N ALA A 31 -0.60 -6.71 -3.26
CA ALA A 31 -0.02 -5.68 -4.10
C ALA A 31 1.45 -5.50 -3.78
N LYS A 32 2.27 -5.29 -4.81
CA LYS A 32 3.67 -4.92 -4.67
C LYS A 32 3.83 -3.51 -5.20
N MET A 33 4.43 -2.64 -4.39
CA MET A 33 4.53 -1.23 -4.72
C MET A 33 5.93 -0.71 -4.53
N GLU A 34 6.26 0.26 -5.38
CA GLU A 34 7.53 0.97 -5.33
C GLU A 34 7.23 2.47 -5.30
N PHE A 35 7.81 3.15 -4.32
CA PHE A 35 7.60 4.59 -4.11
C PHE A 35 8.91 5.35 -4.12
N GLU A 36 8.86 6.55 -4.67
CA GLU A 36 9.98 7.49 -4.57
C GLU A 36 9.99 8.17 -3.20
N ASP A 37 11.15 8.65 -2.79
CA ASP A 37 11.34 9.39 -1.54
C ASP A 37 10.35 10.55 -1.42
N GLY A 38 9.78 10.71 -0.23
CA GLY A 38 8.90 11.83 0.10
C GLY A 38 7.46 11.66 -0.35
N PHE A 39 7.10 10.54 -0.98
CA PHE A 39 5.71 10.31 -1.35
C PHE A 39 4.86 10.21 -0.09
N THR A 40 3.70 10.85 -0.12
CA THR A 40 2.75 10.86 1.00
C THR A 40 1.42 10.30 0.55
N VAL A 41 0.87 9.35 1.33
CA VAL A 41 -0.51 8.92 1.20
C VAL A 41 -1.31 9.72 2.23
N PRO A 42 -2.29 10.54 1.80
CA PRO A 42 -3.03 11.38 2.73
C PRO A 42 -3.92 10.57 3.67
N TRP A 43 -4.44 11.23 4.71
CA TRP A 43 -5.39 10.60 5.63
C TRP A 43 -6.52 9.94 4.85
N HIS A 44 -6.75 8.67 5.10
CA HIS A 44 -7.81 7.89 4.46
C HIS A 44 -8.16 6.68 5.33
N SER A 45 -9.25 6.03 4.98
CA SER A 45 -9.64 4.73 5.54
C SER A 45 -10.34 3.92 4.47
N HIS A 46 -10.42 2.63 4.66
CA HIS A 46 -11.11 1.71 3.77
C HIS A 46 -11.62 0.51 4.55
N GLU A 47 -12.65 -0.14 4.02
CA GLU A 47 -13.26 -1.31 4.66
C GLU A 47 -12.34 -2.53 4.67
N ASN A 48 -11.33 -2.55 3.81
CA ASN A 48 -10.39 -3.65 3.70
C ASN A 48 -9.48 -3.70 4.92
N GLU A 49 -9.29 -4.89 5.49
CA GLU A 49 -8.18 -5.13 6.39
C GLU A 49 -6.90 -5.14 5.57
N GLN A 50 -5.82 -4.60 6.11
CA GLN A 50 -4.56 -4.44 5.40
C GLN A 50 -3.40 -4.97 6.23
N ILE A 51 -2.50 -5.74 5.58
CA ILE A 51 -1.21 -6.09 6.15
C ILE A 51 -0.15 -5.50 5.25
N THR A 52 0.71 -4.65 5.81
CA THR A 52 1.80 -4.01 5.08
C THR A 52 3.13 -4.59 5.55
N GLU A 53 3.98 -5.01 4.61
CA GLU A 53 5.34 -5.46 4.88
C GLU A 53 6.31 -4.62 4.07
N VAL A 54 7.34 -4.07 4.72
CA VAL A 54 8.39 -3.30 4.05
C VAL A 54 9.53 -4.22 3.64
N ILE A 55 9.96 -4.09 2.39
CA ILE A 55 11.07 -4.83 1.80
C ILE A 55 12.32 -3.95 1.75
N GLU A 56 12.17 -2.67 1.37
CA GLU A 56 13.27 -1.72 1.26
C GLU A 56 12.78 -0.34 1.71
N GLY A 57 13.66 0.45 2.32
CA GLY A 57 13.35 1.81 2.80
C GLY A 57 12.63 1.82 4.13
N VAL A 58 12.09 2.99 4.49
CA VAL A 58 11.32 3.18 5.73
C VAL A 58 9.97 3.78 5.40
N LEU A 59 8.92 3.15 5.91
CA LEU A 59 7.55 3.59 5.75
C LEU A 59 7.03 4.05 7.11
N ARG A 60 6.63 5.33 7.18
CA ARG A 60 6.09 5.91 8.41
C ARG A 60 4.59 6.03 8.33
N PHE A 61 3.90 5.45 9.31
CA PHE A 61 2.45 5.57 9.44
C PHE A 61 2.05 6.45 10.62
N TRP A 62 0.92 7.14 10.44
CA TRP A 62 0.18 7.79 11.54
C TRP A 62 -1.26 7.29 11.50
N PHE A 63 -1.90 7.24 12.66
CA PHE A 63 -3.24 6.68 12.82
C PHE A 63 -4.17 7.66 13.55
N ASP A 64 -5.48 7.55 13.24
CA ASP A 64 -6.56 8.21 14.00
C ASP A 64 -6.47 9.76 14.00
N ASP A 65 -6.00 10.33 12.88
CA ASP A 65 -5.79 11.78 12.75
C ASP A 65 -4.83 12.36 13.79
N ASN A 66 -3.97 11.52 14.38
CA ASN A 66 -3.00 11.89 15.39
C ASN A 66 -1.58 11.75 14.82
N GLU A 67 -0.82 12.86 14.82
CA GLU A 67 0.53 12.89 14.29
C GLU A 67 1.62 12.82 15.37
N ASP A 68 1.23 12.59 16.64
CA ASP A 68 2.18 12.61 17.76
C ASP A 68 2.99 11.31 17.90
N ASN A 69 2.45 10.19 17.43
CA ASN A 69 3.05 8.86 17.65
C ASN A 69 3.15 8.08 16.34
N PRO A 70 4.05 8.44 15.42
CA PRO A 70 4.22 7.68 14.19
C PRO A 70 4.83 6.31 14.47
N VAL A 71 4.51 5.37 13.59
CA VAL A 71 5.09 4.03 13.58
C VAL A 71 5.94 3.89 12.33
N ASP A 72 7.23 3.63 12.51
CA ASP A 72 8.16 3.43 11.41
C ASP A 72 8.37 1.93 11.16
N LEU A 73 8.19 1.52 9.91
CA LEU A 73 8.49 0.18 9.47
C LEU A 73 9.78 0.19 8.64
N SER A 74 10.75 -0.61 9.08
CA SER A 74 12.01 -0.86 8.37
C SER A 74 11.93 -2.22 7.65
N PRO A 75 12.88 -2.55 6.77
CA PRO A 75 12.83 -3.83 6.07
C PRO A 75 12.65 -5.03 6.98
N GLY A 76 11.65 -5.85 6.69
CA GLY A 76 11.28 -7.01 7.50
C GLY A 76 10.16 -6.74 8.50
N ASP A 77 9.84 -5.47 8.77
CA ASP A 77 8.71 -5.13 9.65
C ASP A 77 7.39 -5.25 8.90
N ALA A 78 6.36 -5.63 9.64
CA ALA A 78 5.00 -5.71 9.11
C ALA A 78 4.01 -5.19 10.15
N ILE A 79 2.88 -4.68 9.67
CA ILE A 79 1.81 -4.15 10.53
C ILE A 79 0.45 -4.60 10.00
N VAL A 80 -0.48 -4.87 10.90
CA VAL A 80 -1.88 -5.11 10.56
C VAL A 80 -2.67 -3.82 10.82
N ILE A 81 -3.33 -3.32 9.78
CA ILE A 81 -4.19 -2.15 9.87
C ILE A 81 -5.64 -2.63 9.80
N PRO A 82 -6.41 -2.51 10.90
CA PRO A 82 -7.79 -2.96 10.92
C PRO A 82 -8.67 -2.22 9.91
N ALA A 83 -9.77 -2.88 9.54
CA ALA A 83 -10.80 -2.28 8.68
C ALA A 83 -11.22 -0.91 9.24
N ASN A 84 -11.34 0.06 8.34
CA ASN A 84 -11.84 1.41 8.63
C ASN A 84 -10.96 2.26 9.56
N ARG A 85 -9.76 1.81 9.88
CA ARG A 85 -8.81 2.59 10.68
C ARG A 85 -8.19 3.71 9.85
N ARG A 86 -8.37 4.96 10.27
CA ARG A 86 -7.79 6.11 9.57
C ARG A 86 -6.28 6.10 9.68
N HIS A 87 -5.60 6.28 8.56
CA HIS A 87 -4.15 6.28 8.51
C HIS A 87 -3.63 7.15 7.37
N LYS A 88 -2.39 7.61 7.54
CA LYS A 88 -1.62 8.25 6.48
C LYS A 88 -0.20 7.72 6.51
N ALA A 89 0.53 7.89 5.43
CA ALA A 89 1.86 7.35 5.29
C ALA A 89 2.84 8.33 4.63
N LEU A 90 4.11 8.23 5.01
CA LEU A 90 5.22 8.95 4.40
C LEU A 90 6.32 7.97 4.05
N MET A 91 6.81 8.04 2.82
CA MET A 91 7.94 7.25 2.34
C MET A 91 9.24 8.00 2.63
N ILE A 92 10.12 7.36 3.40
CA ILE A 92 11.43 7.92 3.76
C ILE A 92 12.49 7.13 2.98
N GLY A 93 13.08 7.80 1.99
CA GLY A 93 13.88 7.14 0.96
C GLY A 93 12.98 6.42 -0.04
N LYS A 94 13.59 5.68 -0.95
CA LYS A 94 12.86 4.79 -1.85
C LYS A 94 12.29 3.64 -1.05
N VAL A 95 11.01 3.34 -1.20
CA VAL A 95 10.33 2.27 -0.47
C VAL A 95 9.80 1.22 -1.44
N ILE A 96 10.09 -0.05 -1.14
CA ILE A 96 9.45 -1.19 -1.77
C ILE A 96 8.68 -1.93 -0.69
N GLU A 97 7.40 -2.16 -0.92
CA GLU A 97 6.52 -2.81 0.05
C GLU A 97 5.53 -3.75 -0.61
N THR A 98 4.94 -4.64 0.20
CA THR A 98 3.75 -5.39 -0.19
C THR A 98 2.62 -5.02 0.75
N ASP A 99 1.41 -4.90 0.17
CA ASP A 99 0.17 -4.75 0.91
C ASP A 99 -0.73 -5.93 0.58
N THR A 100 -1.26 -6.56 1.62
CA THR A 100 -2.29 -7.59 1.47
C THR A 100 -3.60 -7.03 1.98
N PHE A 101 -4.65 -7.11 1.17
CA PHE A 101 -5.98 -6.60 1.50
C PHE A 101 -7.03 -7.70 1.48
N ALA A 102 -7.95 -7.68 2.42
CA ALA A 102 -9.11 -8.54 2.42
C ALA A 102 -10.35 -7.73 2.86
N PRO A 103 -11.39 -7.63 2.01
CA PRO A 103 -11.48 -8.11 0.63
C PRO A 103 -10.56 -7.33 -0.32
N PRO A 104 -10.46 -7.73 -1.59
CA PRO A 104 -9.68 -6.97 -2.59
C PRO A 104 -10.14 -5.51 -2.71
N ARG A 105 -9.18 -4.63 -3.00
CA ARG A 105 -9.44 -3.20 -3.21
C ARG A 105 -10.17 -3.00 -4.55
N GLN A 106 -11.48 -2.86 -4.50
CA GLN A 106 -12.29 -2.66 -5.70
C GLN A 106 -11.94 -1.36 -6.41
N ASP A 107 -11.60 -0.31 -5.67
CA ASP A 107 -11.18 0.98 -6.22
C ASP A 107 -9.87 0.87 -7.01
N TRP A 108 -8.99 -0.06 -6.65
CA TRP A 108 -7.76 -0.32 -7.39
C TRP A 108 -8.05 -1.13 -8.66
N ILE A 109 -8.95 -2.10 -8.56
CA ILE A 109 -9.32 -2.97 -9.69
C ILE A 109 -10.00 -2.15 -10.80
N ASP A 110 -10.89 -1.23 -10.43
CA ASP A 110 -11.66 -0.44 -11.41
C ASP A 110 -11.04 0.94 -11.72
N GLY A 111 -9.93 1.29 -11.05
CA GLY A 111 -9.23 2.55 -11.30
C GLY A 111 -9.90 3.78 -10.68
N SER A 112 -10.81 3.61 -9.72
CA SER A 112 -11.49 4.73 -9.06
C SER A 112 -10.75 5.26 -7.82
N ASP A 113 -9.47 4.93 -7.67
CA ASP A 113 -8.60 5.35 -6.58
C ASP A 113 -8.02 6.77 -6.80
N ALA A 114 -8.89 7.75 -6.97
CA ALA A 114 -8.51 9.12 -7.34
C ALA A 114 -7.51 9.76 -6.38
N TYR A 115 -7.57 9.42 -5.09
CA TYR A 115 -6.69 10.00 -4.07
C TYR A 115 -5.21 9.65 -4.29
N LEU A 116 -4.91 8.59 -5.04
CA LEU A 116 -3.54 8.18 -5.37
C LEU A 116 -3.05 8.74 -6.72
N ARG A 117 -3.97 9.22 -7.56
CA ARG A 117 -3.66 9.59 -8.95
C ARG A 117 -3.40 11.07 -9.16
N LYS A 118 -3.25 11.81 -8.09
CA LYS A 118 -2.99 13.25 -8.16
C LYS A 118 -1.52 13.56 -8.30
#